data_af868dd0f62d93f470995e492543dc88
#
_entry.id   af868dd0f62d93f470995e492543dc88
#
_cell.length_a   1.000
_cell.length_b   1.000
_cell.length_c   1.000
_cell.angle_alpha   90.00
_cell.angle_beta   90.00
_cell.angle_gamma   90.00
#
_symmetry.space_group_name_H-M   'P 1'
#
loop_
_entity.id
_entity.type
_entity.pdbx_description
1 polymer ?
#
loop_
_entity_poly.entity_id
_entity_poly.type
_entity_poly.pdbx_seq_one_letter_code
_entity_poly.pdbx_strand_id
1 'polypeptide(L)'
;PVDVESYKNQPFTLQSRGSSPDYRVLARTLPSGTGSVITSVSLNGVEKAMNQLRFLFLAVGFIVLILLAFVARRIIGISLKPLTEVEETAESFARGDFSARLPEARGDTEVGRLTSALNQMLSRIEESFAVRVASEEKLRRFVADASHELRTPLTAIRGFAELHRQGAIKGEEKTGELVRRIEQESIRMSTLVEDLLLLARLDQSRELERDPVNLKTLIAESVASAEAAGRDHPIAVHMPDDDVFVLGDSHRIHQVIANLLANARTHTPIGTPITVSLSQNEEETTVSVEDKGPGLSAEDQTKIFERFYRADPSRVRNGGEGSGLGLSIVDAVMKAHGGSVSVDSEIGKGAIFTLHFPIDEN
;
A
#
# COMPACT_ATOMS: atom_id res chain seq x y z
N PRO A 1 -23.48 -60.39 77.93
CA PRO A 1 -23.55 -59.54 79.08
C PRO A 1 -22.43 -58.51 79.02
N VAL A 2 -22.84 -57.22 79.17
CA VAL A 2 -21.88 -56.14 79.24
C VAL A 2 -21.38 -56.09 80.67
N ASP A 3 -20.10 -56.24 80.89
CA ASP A 3 -19.53 -56.14 82.21
C ASP A 3 -19.52 -54.66 82.65
N VAL A 4 -20.59 -54.33 83.47
CA VAL A 4 -20.87 -52.95 83.93
C VAL A 4 -19.76 -52.46 84.88
N GLU A 5 -18.98 -53.33 85.50
CA GLU A 5 -17.89 -52.97 86.40
C GLU A 5 -16.69 -52.40 85.64
N SER A 6 -16.50 -52.81 84.38
CA SER A 6 -15.37 -52.32 83.55
C SER A 6 -15.48 -50.83 83.17
N TYR A 7 -16.66 -50.24 83.22
CA TYR A 7 -16.89 -48.84 82.80
C TYR A 7 -16.82 -47.82 83.94
N LYS A 8 -16.61 -48.21 85.18
CA LYS A 8 -16.35 -47.34 86.32
C LYS A 8 -17.06 -45.98 86.32
N ASN A 9 -18.38 -45.98 86.23
CA ASN A 9 -19.25 -44.76 86.20
C ASN A 9 -18.98 -43.82 84.99
N GLN A 10 -18.38 -44.29 83.92
CA GLN A 10 -18.21 -43.51 82.67
C GLN A 10 -19.31 -43.85 81.65
N PRO A 11 -19.81 -42.87 80.89
CA PRO A 11 -20.83 -43.13 79.88
C PRO A 11 -20.21 -43.87 78.71
N PHE A 12 -20.78 -44.96 78.24
CA PHE A 12 -20.38 -45.74 77.10
C PHE A 12 -21.52 -45.86 76.07
N THR A 13 -21.18 -46.13 74.80
CA THR A 13 -22.18 -46.29 73.74
C THR A 13 -22.41 -47.76 73.52
N LEU A 14 -23.67 -48.20 73.67
CA LEU A 14 -24.16 -49.51 73.25
C LEU A 14 -24.61 -49.44 71.79
N GLN A 15 -23.89 -50.14 70.93
CA GLN A 15 -24.33 -50.31 69.55
C GLN A 15 -25.48 -51.30 69.48
N SER A 16 -26.55 -50.90 68.85
CA SER A 16 -27.68 -51.76 68.61
C SER A 16 -27.42 -52.82 67.57
N ARG A 17 -27.89 -54.03 67.77
CA ARG A 17 -27.87 -55.05 66.74
C ARG A 17 -29.10 -54.88 65.83
N GLY A 18 -28.89 -54.41 64.58
CA GLY A 18 -29.98 -54.21 63.65
C GLY A 18 -30.33 -52.72 63.39
N SER A 19 -31.57 -52.44 63.04
CA SER A 19 -32.07 -51.10 62.69
C SER A 19 -32.47 -50.21 63.85
N SER A 20 -32.18 -50.66 65.08
CA SER A 20 -32.51 -49.86 66.31
C SER A 20 -31.38 -48.83 66.56
N PRO A 21 -31.71 -47.69 67.15
CA PRO A 21 -30.74 -46.64 67.42
C PRO A 21 -29.71 -47.05 68.46
N ASP A 22 -28.54 -46.50 68.42
CA ASP A 22 -27.55 -46.64 69.46
C ASP A 22 -27.97 -45.88 70.76
N TYR A 23 -27.54 -46.38 71.87
CA TYR A 23 -27.86 -45.79 73.18
C TYR A 23 -26.59 -45.36 73.91
N ARG A 24 -26.61 -44.15 74.50
CA ARG A 24 -25.57 -43.71 75.44
C ARG A 24 -25.99 -44.16 76.82
N VAL A 25 -25.22 -45.04 77.43
CA VAL A 25 -25.62 -45.68 78.71
C VAL A 25 -24.63 -45.25 79.80
N LEU A 26 -25.15 -44.92 80.94
CA LEU A 26 -24.41 -44.68 82.19
C LEU A 26 -24.91 -45.65 83.26
N ALA A 27 -24.01 -46.50 83.72
CA ALA A 27 -24.30 -47.43 84.82
C ALA A 27 -23.59 -46.91 86.08
N ARG A 28 -24.38 -46.77 87.18
CA ARG A 28 -23.91 -46.40 88.52
C ARG A 28 -24.27 -47.49 89.53
N THR A 29 -23.28 -47.89 90.33
CA THR A 29 -23.61 -48.75 91.49
C THR A 29 -24.18 -47.93 92.64
N LEU A 30 -25.19 -48.46 93.33
CA LEU A 30 -25.81 -47.81 94.49
C LEU A 30 -24.87 -47.84 95.66
N PRO A 31 -24.83 -46.80 96.47
CA PRO A 31 -23.97 -46.73 97.67
C PRO A 31 -24.14 -47.90 98.69
N SER A 32 -25.31 -48.55 98.62
CA SER A 32 -25.66 -49.71 99.44
C SER A 32 -25.04 -51.03 98.98
N GLY A 33 -24.35 -51.09 97.85
CA GLY A 33 -23.75 -52.30 97.29
C GLY A 33 -24.69 -53.36 96.75
N THR A 34 -26.01 -53.14 96.79
CA THR A 34 -27.04 -54.15 96.47
C THR A 34 -27.73 -54.01 95.13
N GLY A 35 -27.21 -53.08 94.29
CA GLY A 35 -27.78 -52.87 92.99
C GLY A 35 -27.05 -51.83 92.12
N SER A 36 -27.43 -51.75 90.83
CA SER A 36 -26.93 -50.74 89.87
C SER A 36 -28.09 -50.03 89.18
N VAL A 37 -28.00 -48.71 89.04
CA VAL A 37 -28.93 -47.90 88.24
C VAL A 37 -28.32 -47.72 86.86
N ILE A 38 -29.11 -48.08 85.83
CA ILE A 38 -28.70 -47.88 84.41
C ILE A 38 -29.57 -46.81 83.81
N THR A 39 -28.96 -45.70 83.36
CA THR A 39 -29.66 -44.63 82.67
C THR A 39 -29.21 -44.70 81.18
N SER A 40 -30.16 -44.79 80.28
CA SER A 40 -29.90 -44.84 78.84
C SER A 40 -30.61 -43.69 78.14
N VAL A 41 -29.91 -43.07 77.19
CA VAL A 41 -30.40 -42.06 76.26
C VAL A 41 -30.21 -42.51 74.81
N SER A 42 -31.29 -42.49 74.05
CA SER A 42 -31.23 -42.85 72.65
C SER A 42 -30.48 -41.79 71.81
N LEU A 43 -29.56 -42.23 71.01
CA LEU A 43 -28.78 -41.38 70.08
C LEU A 43 -29.48 -41.13 68.72
N ASN A 44 -30.73 -41.67 68.58
CA ASN A 44 -31.51 -41.51 67.32
C ASN A 44 -31.72 -40.05 66.93
N GLY A 45 -31.95 -39.15 67.90
CA GLY A 45 -32.08 -37.71 67.60
C GLY A 45 -30.78 -37.09 67.06
N VAL A 46 -29.65 -37.48 67.64
CA VAL A 46 -28.31 -36.99 67.23
C VAL A 46 -27.96 -37.55 65.86
N GLU A 47 -28.17 -38.83 65.59
CA GLU A 47 -27.92 -39.47 64.30
C GLU A 47 -28.78 -38.87 63.18
N LYS A 48 -30.05 -38.67 63.45
CA LYS A 48 -30.97 -37.99 62.47
C LYS A 48 -30.50 -36.55 62.18
N ALA A 49 -30.16 -35.80 63.22
CA ALA A 49 -29.67 -34.44 63.06
C ALA A 49 -28.31 -34.42 62.23
N MET A 50 -27.43 -35.35 62.58
CA MET A 50 -26.13 -35.50 61.88
C MET A 50 -26.35 -35.89 60.39
N ASN A 51 -27.22 -36.81 60.11
CA ASN A 51 -27.54 -37.23 58.74
C ASN A 51 -28.25 -36.08 57.95
N GLN A 52 -29.11 -35.35 58.61
CA GLN A 52 -29.76 -34.18 58.02
C GLN A 52 -28.72 -33.09 57.70
N LEU A 53 -27.80 -32.82 58.59
CA LEU A 53 -26.69 -31.87 58.34
C LEU A 53 -25.78 -32.35 57.24
N ARG A 54 -25.40 -33.66 57.26
CA ARG A 54 -24.58 -34.22 56.15
C ARG A 54 -25.28 -34.06 54.78
N PHE A 55 -26.57 -34.39 54.70
CA PHE A 55 -27.34 -34.23 53.50
C PHE A 55 -27.40 -32.77 53.06
N LEU A 56 -27.65 -31.84 54.00
CA LEU A 56 -27.67 -30.41 53.70
C LEU A 56 -26.32 -29.91 53.13
N PHE A 57 -25.24 -30.29 53.82
CA PHE A 57 -23.90 -29.89 53.34
C PHE A 57 -23.56 -30.47 51.97
N LEU A 58 -23.90 -31.74 51.72
CA LEU A 58 -23.71 -32.35 50.42
C LEU A 58 -24.57 -31.72 49.34
N ALA A 59 -25.84 -31.43 49.64
CA ALA A 59 -26.73 -30.76 48.68
C ALA A 59 -26.27 -29.34 48.34
N VAL A 60 -25.91 -28.55 49.36
CA VAL A 60 -25.38 -27.18 49.14
C VAL A 60 -24.07 -27.23 48.40
N GLY A 61 -23.15 -28.13 48.81
CA GLY A 61 -21.86 -28.30 48.11
C GLY A 61 -22.03 -28.68 46.64
N PHE A 62 -22.97 -29.57 46.33
CA PHE A 62 -23.30 -29.95 44.96
C PHE A 62 -23.86 -28.81 44.11
N ILE A 63 -24.80 -28.02 44.72
CA ILE A 63 -25.36 -26.83 44.06
C ILE A 63 -24.28 -25.80 43.77
N VAL A 64 -23.38 -25.54 44.73
CA VAL A 64 -22.26 -24.61 44.54
C VAL A 64 -21.32 -25.07 43.42
N LEU A 65 -21.00 -26.38 43.37
CA LEU A 65 -20.16 -26.95 42.29
C LEU A 65 -20.82 -26.80 40.93
N ILE A 66 -22.13 -27.05 40.82
CA ILE A 66 -22.84 -26.85 39.55
C ILE A 66 -22.82 -25.38 39.15
N LEU A 67 -23.07 -24.46 40.10
CA LEU A 67 -23.02 -23.03 39.81
C LEU A 67 -21.64 -22.57 39.35
N LEU A 68 -20.58 -23.02 40.05
CA LEU A 68 -19.22 -22.72 39.67
C LEU A 68 -18.86 -23.27 38.27
N ALA A 69 -19.26 -24.52 37.99
CA ALA A 69 -19.06 -25.12 36.68
C ALA A 69 -19.80 -24.34 35.57
N PHE A 70 -21.01 -23.89 35.84
CA PHE A 70 -21.78 -23.08 34.89
C PHE A 70 -21.13 -21.71 34.63
N VAL A 71 -20.74 -21.01 35.71
CA VAL A 71 -20.07 -19.71 35.61
C VAL A 71 -18.72 -19.84 34.86
N ALA A 72 -17.91 -20.84 35.25
CA ALA A 72 -16.62 -21.10 34.58
C ALA A 72 -16.79 -21.37 33.07
N ARG A 73 -17.78 -22.22 32.71
CA ARG A 73 -18.08 -22.50 31.29
C ARG A 73 -18.50 -21.25 30.54
N ARG A 74 -19.29 -20.37 31.16
CA ARG A 74 -19.72 -19.10 30.55
C ARG A 74 -18.55 -18.14 30.36
N ILE A 75 -17.69 -17.99 31.36
CA ILE A 75 -16.49 -17.12 31.29
C ILE A 75 -15.52 -17.63 30.20
N ILE A 76 -15.22 -18.91 30.20
CA ILE A 76 -14.33 -19.52 29.21
C ILE A 76 -14.90 -19.33 27.79
N GLY A 77 -16.20 -19.58 27.58
CA GLY A 77 -16.83 -19.41 26.28
C GLY A 77 -16.76 -17.98 25.75
N ILE A 78 -17.00 -16.98 26.62
CA ILE A 78 -16.91 -15.56 26.24
C ILE A 78 -15.45 -15.14 25.98
N SER A 79 -14.52 -15.62 26.81
CA SER A 79 -13.10 -15.25 26.69
C SER A 79 -12.41 -15.87 25.47
N LEU A 80 -12.87 -17.03 25.00
CA LEU A 80 -12.26 -17.72 23.85
C LEU A 80 -12.94 -17.42 22.51
N LYS A 81 -14.14 -16.81 22.53
CA LYS A 81 -14.85 -16.46 21.30
C LYS A 81 -14.02 -15.62 20.31
N PRO A 82 -13.24 -14.61 20.76
CA PRO A 82 -12.41 -13.83 19.85
C PRO A 82 -11.33 -14.65 19.12
N LEU A 83 -10.86 -15.76 19.68
CA LEU A 83 -9.90 -16.64 18.99
C LEU A 83 -10.53 -17.34 17.79
N THR A 84 -11.79 -17.73 17.87
CA THR A 84 -12.54 -18.30 16.75
C THR A 84 -12.74 -17.25 15.64
N GLU A 85 -13.02 -16.01 16.04
CA GLU A 85 -13.15 -14.88 15.09
C GLU A 85 -11.81 -14.59 14.38
N VAL A 86 -10.67 -14.75 15.07
CA VAL A 86 -9.33 -14.67 14.43
C VAL A 86 -9.15 -15.77 13.41
N GLU A 87 -9.54 -17.01 13.71
CA GLU A 87 -9.44 -18.14 12.78
C GLU A 87 -10.29 -17.89 11.53
N GLU A 88 -11.56 -17.51 11.68
CA GLU A 88 -12.47 -17.22 10.57
C GLU A 88 -11.96 -16.05 9.69
N THR A 89 -11.46 -14.97 10.33
CA THR A 89 -10.90 -13.83 9.61
C THR A 89 -9.63 -14.20 8.85
N ALA A 90 -8.74 -14.98 9.49
CA ALA A 90 -7.51 -15.47 8.83
C ALA A 90 -7.83 -16.39 7.65
N GLU A 91 -8.85 -17.24 7.75
CA GLU A 91 -9.29 -18.10 6.66
C GLU A 91 -9.90 -17.28 5.52
N SER A 92 -10.73 -16.28 5.81
CA SER A 92 -11.27 -15.36 4.80
C SER A 92 -10.17 -14.59 4.07
N PHE A 93 -9.20 -14.09 4.82
CA PHE A 93 -8.03 -13.41 4.27
C PHE A 93 -7.18 -14.34 3.37
N ALA A 94 -6.96 -15.59 3.79
CA ALA A 94 -6.25 -16.60 3.00
C ALA A 94 -6.98 -16.96 1.70
N ARG A 95 -8.31 -16.86 1.66
CA ARG A 95 -9.14 -17.04 0.46
C ARG A 95 -9.13 -15.83 -0.48
N GLY A 96 -8.44 -14.73 -0.10
CA GLY A 96 -8.28 -13.54 -0.93
C GLY A 96 -9.20 -12.37 -0.58
N ASP A 97 -9.97 -12.46 0.51
CA ASP A 97 -10.71 -11.31 1.03
C ASP A 97 -9.81 -10.47 1.94
N PHE A 98 -9.02 -9.61 1.32
CA PHE A 98 -8.08 -8.71 2.02
C PHE A 98 -8.79 -7.59 2.79
N SER A 99 -10.10 -7.42 2.62
CA SER A 99 -10.90 -6.44 3.37
C SER A 99 -11.40 -6.98 4.71
N ALA A 100 -11.29 -8.30 4.95
CA ALA A 100 -11.72 -8.93 6.18
C ALA A 100 -10.99 -8.33 7.39
N ARG A 101 -11.76 -8.03 8.45
CA ARG A 101 -11.24 -7.46 9.70
C ARG A 101 -11.83 -8.20 10.90
N LEU A 102 -11.03 -8.27 11.94
CA LEU A 102 -11.50 -8.74 13.24
C LEU A 102 -12.46 -7.73 13.87
N PRO A 103 -13.53 -8.18 14.51
CA PRO A 103 -14.43 -7.29 15.25
C PRO A 103 -13.68 -6.49 16.32
N GLU A 104 -14.15 -5.28 16.57
CA GLU A 104 -13.58 -4.45 17.64
C GLU A 104 -13.74 -5.15 19.00
N ALA A 105 -12.63 -5.50 19.62
CA ALA A 105 -12.57 -6.01 20.98
C ALA A 105 -12.20 -4.88 21.96
N ARG A 106 -12.54 -5.06 23.24
CA ARG A 106 -12.22 -4.08 24.29
C ARG A 106 -10.71 -3.86 24.36
N GLY A 107 -10.26 -2.64 24.12
CA GLY A 107 -8.85 -2.27 24.06
C GLY A 107 -8.07 -2.43 25.37
N ASP A 108 -8.77 -2.58 26.48
CA ASP A 108 -8.22 -2.79 27.82
C ASP A 108 -7.85 -4.25 28.13
N THR A 109 -8.16 -5.19 27.23
CA THR A 109 -7.84 -6.61 27.36
C THR A 109 -6.65 -7.02 26.50
N GLU A 110 -5.97 -8.11 26.87
CA GLU A 110 -4.88 -8.69 26.07
C GLU A 110 -5.34 -9.09 24.67
N VAL A 111 -6.57 -9.64 24.60
CA VAL A 111 -7.20 -10.04 23.33
C VAL A 111 -7.55 -8.82 22.49
N GLY A 112 -8.04 -7.74 23.10
CA GLY A 112 -8.32 -6.49 22.40
C GLY A 112 -7.06 -5.85 21.78
N ARG A 113 -5.94 -5.87 22.52
CA ARG A 113 -4.65 -5.41 21.99
C ARG A 113 -4.16 -6.28 20.83
N LEU A 114 -4.31 -7.61 20.95
CA LEU A 114 -3.99 -8.54 19.87
C LEU A 114 -4.84 -8.28 18.62
N THR A 115 -6.15 -8.12 18.78
CA THR A 115 -7.07 -7.80 17.67
C THR A 115 -6.69 -6.51 16.96
N SER A 116 -6.36 -5.45 17.72
CA SER A 116 -5.91 -4.17 17.15
C SER A 116 -4.59 -4.31 16.38
N ALA A 117 -3.61 -5.04 16.93
CA ALA A 117 -2.33 -5.29 16.27
C ALA A 117 -2.51 -6.11 14.98
N LEU A 118 -3.37 -7.13 15.00
CA LEU A 118 -3.70 -7.93 13.83
C LEU A 118 -4.41 -7.10 12.76
N ASN A 119 -5.42 -6.29 13.12
CA ASN A 119 -6.09 -5.41 12.16
C ASN A 119 -5.12 -4.39 11.53
N GLN A 120 -4.17 -3.86 12.30
CA GLN A 120 -3.12 -2.99 11.75
C GLN A 120 -2.20 -3.74 10.78
N MET A 121 -1.83 -4.99 11.10
CA MET A 121 -1.05 -5.84 10.19
C MET A 121 -1.82 -6.14 8.90
N LEU A 122 -3.10 -6.52 9.01
CA LEU A 122 -3.97 -6.79 7.85
C LEU A 122 -4.10 -5.56 6.95
N SER A 123 -4.28 -4.35 7.53
CA SER A 123 -4.34 -3.10 6.76
C SER A 123 -3.05 -2.82 6.00
N ARG A 124 -1.88 -3.05 6.60
CA ARG A 124 -0.59 -2.88 5.90
C ARG A 124 -0.41 -3.89 4.78
N ILE A 125 -0.88 -5.12 4.97
CA ILE A 125 -0.80 -6.15 3.92
C ILE A 125 -1.74 -5.76 2.77
N GLU A 126 -2.98 -5.36 3.04
CA GLU A 126 -3.93 -4.91 2.02
C GLU A 126 -3.36 -3.73 1.20
N GLU A 127 -2.81 -2.71 1.88
CA GLU A 127 -2.15 -1.58 1.23
C GLU A 127 -0.98 -2.03 0.34
N SER A 128 -0.13 -2.93 0.86
CA SER A 128 1.00 -3.48 0.10
C SER A 128 0.54 -4.26 -1.14
N PHE A 129 -0.54 -5.05 -1.02
CA PHE A 129 -1.13 -5.75 -2.17
C PHE A 129 -1.74 -4.77 -3.17
N ALA A 130 -2.47 -3.75 -2.73
CA ALA A 130 -3.05 -2.73 -3.60
C ALA A 130 -1.97 -1.99 -4.41
N VAL A 131 -0.88 -1.58 -3.76
CA VAL A 131 0.29 -0.97 -4.41
C VAL A 131 0.91 -1.92 -5.44
N ARG A 132 1.06 -3.21 -5.09
CA ARG A 132 1.63 -4.22 -5.98
C ARG A 132 0.75 -4.44 -7.21
N VAL A 133 -0.55 -4.60 -7.03
CA VAL A 133 -1.52 -4.78 -8.14
C VAL A 133 -1.50 -3.56 -9.06
N ALA A 134 -1.56 -2.35 -8.50
CA ALA A 134 -1.49 -1.12 -9.28
C ALA A 134 -0.16 -1.00 -10.06
N SER A 135 0.96 -1.41 -9.47
CA SER A 135 2.27 -1.44 -10.14
C SER A 135 2.31 -2.46 -11.27
N GLU A 136 1.74 -3.67 -11.07
CA GLU A 136 1.66 -4.70 -12.10
C GLU A 136 0.78 -4.25 -13.29
N GLU A 137 -0.35 -3.60 -13.03
CA GLU A 137 -1.19 -3.05 -14.07
C GLU A 137 -0.52 -1.92 -14.86
N LYS A 138 0.25 -1.06 -14.17
CA LYS A 138 1.07 -0.02 -14.83
C LYS A 138 2.12 -0.65 -15.73
N LEU A 139 2.83 -1.66 -15.25
CA LEU A 139 3.83 -2.38 -16.04
C LEU A 139 3.21 -3.08 -17.25
N ARG A 140 2.06 -3.73 -17.06
CA ARG A 140 1.35 -4.43 -18.16
C ARG A 140 0.92 -3.46 -19.25
N ARG A 141 0.36 -2.29 -18.87
CA ARG A 141 0.02 -1.22 -19.82
C ARG A 141 1.26 -0.70 -20.52
N PHE A 142 2.33 -0.40 -19.78
CA PHE A 142 3.59 0.06 -20.34
C PHE A 142 4.16 -0.91 -21.41
N VAL A 143 4.18 -2.21 -21.13
CA VAL A 143 4.65 -3.22 -22.11
C VAL A 143 3.76 -3.30 -23.34
N ALA A 144 2.43 -3.21 -23.16
CA ALA A 144 1.48 -3.22 -24.26
C ALA A 144 1.67 -2.00 -25.18
N ASP A 145 1.74 -0.79 -24.60
CA ASP A 145 1.88 0.45 -25.31
C ASP A 145 3.24 0.54 -26.03
N ALA A 146 4.34 0.17 -25.34
CA ALA A 146 5.67 0.08 -25.94
C ALA A 146 5.69 -0.89 -27.16
N SER A 147 5.00 -2.04 -27.04
CA SER A 147 4.89 -3.01 -28.12
C SER A 147 4.13 -2.44 -29.32
N HIS A 148 3.09 -1.65 -29.09
CA HIS A 148 2.35 -0.98 -30.15
C HIS A 148 3.18 0.10 -30.83
N GLU A 149 3.85 0.96 -30.07
CA GLU A 149 4.66 2.05 -30.60
C GLU A 149 5.93 1.56 -31.34
N LEU A 150 6.49 0.43 -30.97
CA LEU A 150 7.59 -0.21 -31.69
C LEU A 150 7.12 -0.92 -32.97
N ARG A 151 5.90 -1.47 -32.99
CA ARG A 151 5.39 -2.22 -34.15
C ARG A 151 5.15 -1.30 -35.35
N THR A 152 4.70 -0.07 -35.12
CA THR A 152 4.35 0.89 -36.19
C THR A 152 5.55 1.24 -37.07
N PRO A 153 6.70 1.76 -36.54
CA PRO A 153 7.87 2.06 -37.35
C PRO A 153 8.49 0.79 -37.98
N LEU A 154 8.48 -0.32 -37.26
CA LEU A 154 8.96 -1.60 -37.80
C LEU A 154 8.15 -2.07 -39.01
N THR A 155 6.84 -1.87 -38.97
CA THR A 155 5.95 -2.19 -40.11
C THR A 155 6.22 -1.25 -41.28
N ALA A 156 6.48 0.05 -41.03
CA ALA A 156 6.85 1.01 -42.05
C ALA A 156 8.18 0.65 -42.71
N ILE A 157 9.21 0.36 -41.93
CA ILE A 157 10.52 -0.09 -42.43
C ILE A 157 10.37 -1.34 -43.31
N ARG A 158 9.62 -2.34 -42.82
CA ARG A 158 9.36 -3.57 -43.58
C ARG A 158 8.61 -3.28 -44.88
N GLY A 159 7.62 -2.40 -44.84
CA GLY A 159 6.84 -2.00 -46.03
C GLY A 159 7.72 -1.28 -47.06
N PHE A 160 8.59 -0.38 -46.63
CA PHE A 160 9.55 0.30 -47.52
C PHE A 160 10.53 -0.68 -48.15
N ALA A 161 11.11 -1.59 -47.38
CA ALA A 161 11.97 -2.64 -47.87
C ALA A 161 11.30 -3.57 -48.88
N GLU A 162 10.04 -3.93 -48.65
CA GLU A 162 9.21 -4.75 -49.54
C GLU A 162 8.94 -4.05 -50.86
N LEU A 163 8.57 -2.74 -50.84
CA LEU A 163 8.38 -1.93 -52.06
C LEU A 163 9.63 -1.86 -52.91
N HIS A 164 10.81 -1.74 -52.31
CA HIS A 164 12.08 -1.79 -53.01
C HIS A 164 12.34 -3.17 -53.65
N ARG A 165 12.13 -4.24 -52.89
CA ARG A 165 12.31 -5.62 -53.36
C ARG A 165 11.41 -5.99 -54.52
N GLN A 166 10.16 -5.51 -54.52
CA GLN A 166 9.19 -5.72 -55.60
C GLN A 166 9.48 -4.89 -56.87
N GLY A 167 10.48 -3.99 -56.82
CA GLY A 167 10.80 -3.12 -57.95
C GLY A 167 9.76 -2.04 -58.23
N ALA A 168 8.86 -1.77 -57.27
CA ALA A 168 7.86 -0.72 -57.36
C ALA A 168 8.48 0.66 -57.37
N ILE A 169 9.70 0.82 -56.82
CA ILE A 169 10.47 2.06 -56.77
C ILE A 169 11.64 1.92 -57.72
N LYS A 170 11.64 2.78 -58.74
CA LYS A 170 12.68 2.81 -59.78
C LYS A 170 13.31 4.21 -59.83
N GLY A 171 14.63 4.24 -60.03
CA GLY A 171 15.42 5.46 -60.10
C GLY A 171 16.15 5.79 -58.81
N GLU A 172 17.35 6.37 -58.94
CA GLU A 172 18.26 6.61 -57.83
C GLU A 172 17.70 7.60 -56.79
N GLU A 173 17.01 8.64 -57.26
CA GLU A 173 16.37 9.66 -56.41
C GLU A 173 15.28 9.06 -55.48
N LYS A 174 14.38 8.24 -56.03
CA LYS A 174 13.30 7.59 -55.27
C LYS A 174 13.82 6.52 -54.31
N THR A 175 14.89 5.83 -54.71
CA THR A 175 15.57 4.86 -53.83
C THR A 175 16.24 5.59 -52.67
N GLY A 176 16.91 6.75 -52.94
CA GLY A 176 17.50 7.58 -51.89
C GLY A 176 16.44 8.14 -50.89
N GLU A 177 15.27 8.53 -51.40
CA GLU A 177 14.16 8.97 -50.54
C GLU A 177 13.66 7.83 -49.64
N LEU A 178 13.54 6.62 -50.18
CA LEU A 178 13.10 5.45 -49.43
C LEU A 178 14.12 5.05 -48.35
N VAL A 179 15.40 5.08 -48.67
CA VAL A 179 16.47 4.81 -47.71
C VAL A 179 16.42 5.83 -46.56
N ARG A 180 16.26 7.13 -46.87
CA ARG A 180 16.13 8.17 -45.86
C ARG A 180 14.93 7.93 -44.93
N ARG A 181 13.78 7.47 -45.45
CA ARG A 181 12.60 7.13 -44.64
C ARG A 181 12.87 5.95 -43.72
N ILE A 182 13.58 4.90 -44.20
CA ILE A 182 14.01 3.77 -43.39
C ILE A 182 14.96 4.24 -42.26
N GLU A 183 15.91 5.11 -42.60
CA GLU A 183 16.84 5.68 -41.62
C GLU A 183 16.13 6.51 -40.56
N GLN A 184 15.21 7.38 -40.95
CA GLN A 184 14.38 8.16 -40.03
C GLN A 184 13.57 7.29 -39.07
N GLU A 185 12.91 6.23 -39.55
CA GLU A 185 12.17 5.31 -38.73
C GLU A 185 13.10 4.50 -37.80
N SER A 186 14.30 4.18 -38.21
CA SER A 186 15.31 3.50 -37.39
C SER A 186 15.84 4.39 -36.28
N ILE A 187 16.12 5.67 -36.55
CA ILE A 187 16.50 6.67 -35.54
C ILE A 187 15.37 6.85 -34.53
N ARG A 188 14.13 6.99 -35.02
CA ARG A 188 12.95 7.12 -34.16
C ARG A 188 12.79 5.92 -33.22
N MET A 189 13.01 4.69 -33.70
CA MET A 189 12.98 3.48 -32.87
C MET A 189 14.09 3.50 -31.82
N SER A 190 15.31 3.93 -32.17
CA SER A 190 16.42 4.03 -31.22
C SER A 190 16.08 5.00 -30.08
N THR A 191 15.58 6.20 -30.42
CA THR A 191 15.15 7.19 -29.42
C THR A 191 14.03 6.63 -28.52
N LEU A 192 13.04 5.95 -29.12
CA LEU A 192 11.95 5.33 -28.35
C LEU A 192 12.46 4.28 -27.36
N VAL A 193 13.43 3.43 -27.78
CA VAL A 193 14.04 2.43 -26.88
C VAL A 193 14.82 3.09 -25.75
N GLU A 194 15.59 4.15 -26.06
CA GLU A 194 16.34 4.91 -25.05
C GLU A 194 15.39 5.56 -24.02
N ASP A 195 14.30 6.16 -24.48
CA ASP A 195 13.24 6.74 -23.64
C ASP A 195 12.60 5.71 -22.71
N LEU A 196 12.27 4.52 -23.24
CA LEU A 196 11.71 3.40 -22.47
C LEU A 196 12.70 2.89 -21.42
N LEU A 197 13.98 2.75 -21.77
CA LEU A 197 15.03 2.33 -20.83
C LEU A 197 15.26 3.37 -19.74
N LEU A 198 15.20 4.65 -20.09
CA LEU A 198 15.29 5.74 -19.12
C LEU A 198 14.13 5.69 -18.11
N LEU A 199 12.90 5.62 -18.60
CA LEU A 199 11.72 5.52 -17.73
C LEU A 199 11.78 4.30 -16.80
N ALA A 200 12.22 3.14 -17.33
CA ALA A 200 12.40 1.93 -16.54
C ALA A 200 13.47 2.07 -15.44
N ARG A 201 14.55 2.83 -15.70
CA ARG A 201 15.61 3.13 -14.71
C ARG A 201 15.11 4.10 -13.63
N LEU A 202 14.37 5.14 -14.01
CA LEU A 202 13.81 6.13 -13.09
C LEU A 202 12.75 5.52 -12.17
N ASP A 203 11.94 4.58 -12.67
CA ASP A 203 10.96 3.84 -11.86
C ASP A 203 11.62 2.96 -10.77
N GLN A 204 12.89 2.57 -10.94
CA GLN A 204 13.63 1.74 -9.97
C GLN A 204 14.36 2.53 -8.88
N SER A 205 14.09 3.82 -8.73
CA SER A 205 14.68 4.70 -7.70
C SER A 205 16.22 4.61 -7.64
N ARG A 206 16.89 4.42 -8.76
CA ARG A 206 18.36 4.55 -8.78
C ARG A 206 18.74 6.00 -8.55
N GLU A 207 19.60 6.21 -7.58
CA GLU A 207 20.15 7.53 -7.27
C GLU A 207 20.74 8.15 -8.54
N LEU A 208 20.21 9.32 -8.91
CA LEU A 208 20.80 10.16 -9.94
C LEU A 208 22.09 10.77 -9.40
N GLU A 209 23.02 11.05 -10.28
CA GLU A 209 24.16 11.91 -9.95
C GLU A 209 23.61 13.27 -9.51
N ARG A 210 24.08 13.77 -8.36
CA ARG A 210 23.64 15.04 -7.78
C ARG A 210 24.82 15.99 -7.70
N ASP A 211 25.17 16.54 -8.86
CA ASP A 211 26.20 17.57 -8.96
C ASP A 211 25.56 18.96 -9.06
N PRO A 212 26.28 20.04 -8.68
CA PRO A 212 25.83 21.41 -8.92
C PRO A 212 25.75 21.70 -10.43
N VAL A 213 24.57 21.96 -10.96
CA VAL A 213 24.29 22.25 -12.36
C VAL A 213 23.96 23.71 -12.54
N ASN A 214 24.69 24.43 -13.38
CA ASN A 214 24.37 25.80 -13.77
C ASN A 214 23.23 25.79 -14.81
N LEU A 215 22.03 26.20 -14.38
CA LEU A 215 20.86 26.22 -15.26
C LEU A 215 20.97 27.22 -16.40
N LYS A 216 21.65 28.38 -16.21
CA LYS A 216 21.83 29.36 -17.27
C LYS A 216 22.60 28.76 -18.46
N THR A 217 23.72 28.10 -18.17
CA THR A 217 24.53 27.43 -19.21
C THR A 217 23.70 26.35 -19.91
N LEU A 218 22.99 25.53 -19.15
CA LEU A 218 22.20 24.41 -19.67
C LEU A 218 21.02 24.87 -20.55
N ILE A 219 20.34 25.95 -20.16
CA ILE A 219 19.28 26.57 -20.96
C ILE A 219 19.86 27.13 -22.27
N ALA A 220 20.99 27.85 -22.21
CA ALA A 220 21.64 28.40 -23.39
C ALA A 220 22.02 27.31 -24.38
N GLU A 221 22.61 26.19 -23.93
CA GLU A 221 22.98 25.03 -24.76
C GLU A 221 21.74 24.35 -25.37
N SER A 222 20.66 24.21 -24.59
CA SER A 222 19.39 23.61 -25.04
C SER A 222 18.72 24.47 -26.12
N VAL A 223 18.70 25.78 -25.91
CA VAL A 223 18.15 26.75 -26.88
C VAL A 223 19.01 26.76 -28.18
N ALA A 224 20.33 26.82 -28.06
CA ALA A 224 21.21 26.76 -29.23
C ALA A 224 21.02 25.45 -30.06
N SER A 225 20.82 24.34 -29.35
CA SER A 225 20.53 23.04 -30.00
C SER A 225 19.17 23.05 -30.70
N ALA A 226 18.13 23.65 -30.07
CA ALA A 226 16.81 23.79 -30.66
C ALA A 226 16.82 24.71 -31.90
N GLU A 227 17.54 25.80 -31.86
CA GLU A 227 17.71 26.70 -33.02
C GLU A 227 18.49 26.04 -34.19
N ALA A 228 19.51 25.22 -33.86
CA ALA A 228 20.27 24.47 -34.88
C ALA A 228 19.43 23.39 -35.56
N ALA A 229 18.47 22.79 -34.86
CA ALA A 229 17.54 21.80 -35.40
C ALA A 229 16.47 22.40 -36.34
N GLY A 230 16.25 23.72 -36.31
CA GLY A 230 15.39 24.46 -37.23
C GLY A 230 15.05 25.85 -36.67
N ARG A 231 15.16 26.87 -37.54
CA ARG A 231 14.88 28.28 -37.17
C ARG A 231 13.43 28.70 -37.40
N ASP A 232 12.52 27.73 -37.35
CA ASP A 232 11.11 27.95 -37.71
C ASP A 232 10.33 28.62 -36.59
N HIS A 233 10.90 28.70 -35.35
CA HIS A 233 10.29 29.32 -34.18
C HIS A 233 11.28 30.28 -33.54
N PRO A 234 10.95 31.57 -33.37
CA PRO A 234 11.81 32.50 -32.63
C PRO A 234 11.78 32.14 -31.14
N ILE A 235 12.95 31.98 -30.52
CA ILE A 235 13.09 31.66 -29.12
C ILE A 235 13.62 32.87 -28.36
N ALA A 236 12.85 33.40 -27.41
CA ALA A 236 13.26 34.44 -26.49
C ALA A 236 13.68 33.81 -25.15
N VAL A 237 14.76 34.32 -24.54
CA VAL A 237 15.27 33.80 -23.28
C VAL A 237 15.33 34.92 -22.25
N HIS A 238 14.74 34.69 -21.07
CA HIS A 238 14.74 35.58 -19.93
C HIS A 238 15.40 34.89 -18.75
N MET A 239 16.55 35.40 -18.30
CA MET A 239 17.32 34.82 -17.19
C MET A 239 17.83 35.94 -16.27
N PRO A 240 17.99 35.68 -14.96
CA PRO A 240 18.62 36.63 -14.04
C PRO A 240 20.09 36.86 -14.41
N ASP A 241 20.67 37.97 -13.93
CA ASP A 241 22.09 38.25 -14.17
C ASP A 241 23.02 37.28 -13.44
N ASP A 242 22.65 36.84 -12.24
CA ASP A 242 23.42 35.93 -11.42
C ASP A 242 23.31 34.46 -11.93
N ASP A 243 24.33 33.67 -11.63
CA ASP A 243 24.30 32.23 -11.91
C ASP A 243 23.36 31.51 -10.96
N VAL A 244 22.55 30.60 -11.53
CA VAL A 244 21.57 29.81 -10.77
C VAL A 244 21.97 28.33 -10.84
N PHE A 245 22.19 27.73 -9.66
CA PHE A 245 22.61 26.35 -9.54
C PHE A 245 21.50 25.51 -8.88
N VAL A 246 21.34 24.29 -9.36
CA VAL A 246 20.52 23.24 -8.74
C VAL A 246 21.34 21.96 -8.60
N LEU A 247 21.01 21.11 -7.61
CA LEU A 247 21.64 19.79 -7.50
C LEU A 247 20.92 18.79 -8.42
N GLY A 248 21.69 18.15 -9.32
CA GLY A 248 21.09 17.21 -10.23
C GLY A 248 22.04 16.62 -11.28
N ASP A 249 21.50 15.79 -12.15
CA ASP A 249 22.16 15.23 -13.31
C ASP A 249 22.00 16.19 -14.50
N SER A 250 23.10 16.82 -14.90
CA SER A 250 23.12 17.82 -15.98
C SER A 250 22.57 17.28 -17.30
N HIS A 251 22.88 16.01 -17.63
CA HIS A 251 22.41 15.39 -18.86
C HIS A 251 20.88 15.19 -18.84
N ARG A 252 20.33 14.80 -17.70
CA ARG A 252 18.89 14.61 -17.54
C ARG A 252 18.12 15.92 -17.53
N ILE A 253 18.63 16.94 -16.86
CA ILE A 253 18.00 18.27 -16.86
C ILE A 253 18.07 18.87 -18.29
N HIS A 254 19.19 18.71 -19.02
CA HIS A 254 19.26 19.10 -20.42
C HIS A 254 18.19 18.39 -21.26
N GLN A 255 18.03 17.07 -21.10
CA GLN A 255 17.01 16.28 -21.80
C GLN A 255 15.59 16.79 -21.52
N VAL A 256 15.30 17.18 -20.27
CA VAL A 256 13.98 17.74 -19.88
C VAL A 256 13.70 19.05 -20.62
N ILE A 257 14.67 19.98 -20.62
CA ILE A 257 14.52 21.28 -21.31
C ILE A 257 14.38 21.06 -22.82
N ALA A 258 15.22 20.18 -23.41
CA ALA A 258 15.14 19.83 -24.81
C ALA A 258 13.78 19.23 -25.20
N ASN A 259 13.21 18.37 -24.34
CA ASN A 259 11.87 17.80 -24.57
C ASN A 259 10.77 18.86 -24.54
N LEU A 260 10.83 19.84 -23.63
CA LEU A 260 9.88 20.93 -23.59
C LEU A 260 10.00 21.83 -24.85
N LEU A 261 11.20 22.16 -25.27
CA LEU A 261 11.44 22.94 -26.49
C LEU A 261 10.99 22.18 -27.75
N ALA A 262 11.28 20.88 -27.84
CA ALA A 262 10.81 20.04 -28.93
C ALA A 262 9.26 19.96 -28.95
N ASN A 263 8.64 19.84 -27.79
CA ASN A 263 7.17 19.85 -27.66
C ASN A 263 6.57 21.17 -28.16
N ALA A 264 7.09 22.32 -27.71
CA ALA A 264 6.63 23.64 -28.15
C ALA A 264 6.76 23.80 -29.66
N ARG A 265 7.86 23.35 -30.28
CA ARG A 265 8.07 23.43 -31.73
C ARG A 265 7.16 22.50 -32.53
N THR A 266 6.94 21.29 -32.05
CA THR A 266 6.15 20.27 -32.77
C THR A 266 4.67 20.55 -32.73
N HIS A 267 4.17 21.11 -31.63
CA HIS A 267 2.74 21.30 -31.39
C HIS A 267 2.22 22.70 -31.70
N THR A 268 3.09 23.61 -32.12
CA THR A 268 2.70 24.96 -32.50
C THR A 268 2.90 25.20 -34.02
N PRO A 269 2.15 26.12 -34.65
CA PRO A 269 2.39 26.52 -36.03
C PRO A 269 3.78 27.14 -36.22
N ILE A 270 4.38 26.95 -37.40
CA ILE A 270 5.62 27.60 -37.79
C ILE A 270 5.54 29.11 -37.57
N GLY A 271 6.58 29.69 -36.99
CA GLY A 271 6.62 31.13 -36.66
C GLY A 271 6.07 31.48 -35.28
N THR A 272 5.50 30.53 -34.54
CA THR A 272 5.04 30.77 -33.17
C THR A 272 6.23 31.08 -32.26
N PRO A 273 6.22 32.19 -31.51
CA PRO A 273 7.29 32.50 -30.56
C PRO A 273 7.26 31.56 -29.36
N ILE A 274 8.44 31.16 -28.92
CA ILE A 274 8.67 30.36 -27.71
C ILE A 274 9.45 31.25 -26.73
N THR A 275 9.07 31.26 -25.46
CA THR A 275 9.78 31.98 -24.41
C THR A 275 10.29 31.02 -23.37
N VAL A 276 11.57 31.07 -23.05
CA VAL A 276 12.18 30.33 -21.95
C VAL A 276 12.53 31.31 -20.85
N SER A 277 12.04 31.06 -19.63
CA SER A 277 12.34 31.91 -18.47
C SER A 277 12.92 31.11 -17.34
N LEU A 278 13.98 31.64 -16.70
CA LEU A 278 14.57 31.14 -15.47
C LEU A 278 14.27 32.13 -14.34
N SER A 279 13.74 31.67 -13.24
CA SER A 279 13.49 32.48 -12.05
C SER A 279 13.89 31.70 -10.80
N GLN A 280 14.36 32.42 -9.79
CA GLN A 280 14.67 31.86 -8.48
C GLN A 280 14.08 32.77 -7.41
N ASN A 281 13.41 32.18 -6.43
CA ASN A 281 12.95 32.85 -5.23
C ASN A 281 13.52 32.13 -3.98
N GLU A 282 13.06 32.46 -2.79
CA GLU A 282 13.55 31.85 -1.54
C GLU A 282 13.12 30.39 -1.35
N GLU A 283 12.09 29.91 -2.05
CA GLU A 283 11.50 28.58 -1.87
C GLU A 283 11.88 27.61 -3.00
N GLU A 284 11.99 28.11 -4.23
CA GLU A 284 12.22 27.26 -5.41
C GLU A 284 12.95 27.99 -6.53
N THR A 285 13.56 27.18 -7.41
CA THR A 285 14.05 27.62 -8.72
C THR A 285 13.12 27.08 -9.80
N THR A 286 12.69 27.96 -10.71
CA THR A 286 11.76 27.58 -11.78
C THR A 286 12.37 27.83 -13.16
N VAL A 287 12.13 26.86 -14.08
CA VAL A 287 12.40 27.04 -15.52
C VAL A 287 11.07 26.86 -16.24
N SER A 288 10.61 27.88 -16.95
CA SER A 288 9.38 27.82 -17.74
C SER A 288 9.65 27.88 -19.24
N VAL A 289 8.87 27.11 -19.99
CA VAL A 289 8.82 27.14 -21.47
C VAL A 289 7.38 27.49 -21.84
N GLU A 290 7.19 28.68 -22.42
CA GLU A 290 5.91 29.19 -22.89
C GLU A 290 5.85 29.12 -24.42
N ASP A 291 4.74 28.63 -24.96
CA ASP A 291 4.38 28.73 -26.36
C ASP A 291 3.04 29.43 -26.54
N LYS A 292 2.83 30.04 -27.73
CA LYS A 292 1.55 30.65 -28.10
C LYS A 292 0.80 29.81 -29.15
N GLY A 293 0.75 28.52 -28.87
CA GLY A 293 0.09 27.54 -29.72
C GLY A 293 -1.41 27.40 -29.48
N PRO A 294 -1.98 26.27 -29.87
CA PRO A 294 -3.42 26.03 -29.75
C PRO A 294 -3.91 25.84 -28.30
N GLY A 295 -3.01 25.64 -27.34
CA GLY A 295 -3.35 25.36 -25.96
C GLY A 295 -3.96 23.97 -25.75
N LEU A 296 -4.27 23.67 -24.49
CA LEU A 296 -4.74 22.38 -24.01
C LEU A 296 -6.09 22.51 -23.29
N SER A 297 -6.96 21.52 -23.41
CA SER A 297 -8.15 21.43 -22.59
C SER A 297 -7.80 21.11 -21.12
N ALA A 298 -8.72 21.42 -20.19
CA ALA A 298 -8.51 21.06 -18.77
C ALA A 298 -8.36 19.54 -18.56
N GLU A 299 -9.01 18.73 -19.39
CA GLU A 299 -8.87 17.28 -19.35
C GLU A 299 -7.48 16.83 -19.82
N ASP A 300 -6.97 17.42 -20.93
CA ASP A 300 -5.65 17.11 -21.45
C ASP A 300 -4.55 17.49 -20.46
N GLN A 301 -4.66 18.64 -19.78
CA GLN A 301 -3.70 19.11 -18.79
C GLN A 301 -3.50 18.11 -17.65
N THR A 302 -4.52 17.37 -17.27
CA THR A 302 -4.42 16.35 -16.22
C THR A 302 -3.72 15.06 -16.67
N LYS A 303 -3.73 14.78 -18.00
CA LYS A 303 -3.27 13.51 -18.58
C LYS A 303 -1.97 13.63 -19.37
N ILE A 304 -1.56 14.87 -19.70
CA ILE A 304 -0.47 15.11 -20.67
C ILE A 304 0.89 14.56 -20.20
N PHE A 305 1.05 14.29 -18.90
CA PHE A 305 2.23 13.65 -18.33
C PHE A 305 2.12 12.12 -18.26
N GLU A 306 0.97 11.54 -18.64
CA GLU A 306 0.84 10.09 -18.75
C GLU A 306 1.65 9.57 -19.95
N ARG A 307 2.21 8.37 -19.82
CA ARG A 307 3.01 7.74 -20.87
C ARG A 307 2.15 7.47 -22.10
N PHE A 308 2.67 7.75 -23.28
CA PHE A 308 2.01 7.57 -24.58
C PHE A 308 0.73 8.40 -24.75
N TYR A 309 0.41 9.32 -23.83
CA TYR A 309 -0.74 10.19 -23.97
C TYR A 309 -0.52 11.22 -25.07
N ARG A 310 -1.57 11.48 -25.85
CA ARG A 310 -1.61 12.48 -26.95
C ARG A 310 -2.98 13.13 -26.98
N ALA A 311 -3.02 14.45 -26.88
CA ALA A 311 -4.26 15.22 -26.88
C ALA A 311 -5.04 15.15 -28.23
N ASP A 312 -4.34 14.94 -29.35
CA ASP A 312 -4.96 14.82 -30.67
C ASP A 312 -4.44 13.59 -31.45
N PRO A 313 -5.15 12.45 -31.39
CA PRO A 313 -4.81 11.25 -32.16
C PRO A 313 -4.88 11.41 -33.68
N SER A 314 -5.55 12.43 -34.20
CA SER A 314 -5.79 12.61 -35.64
C SER A 314 -4.54 13.11 -36.39
N ARG A 315 -3.60 13.75 -35.71
CA ARG A 315 -2.34 14.26 -36.27
C ARG A 315 -1.34 13.17 -36.66
N VAL A 316 -1.57 11.91 -36.28
CA VAL A 316 -0.76 10.76 -36.70
C VAL A 316 -0.68 10.61 -38.23
N ARG A 317 -1.73 11.01 -38.97
CA ARG A 317 -1.78 10.86 -40.43
C ARG A 317 -0.86 11.83 -41.19
N ASN A 318 -0.42 12.90 -40.58
CA ASN A 318 0.37 13.95 -41.21
C ASN A 318 1.86 13.91 -40.83
N GLY A 319 2.37 12.79 -40.32
CA GLY A 319 3.81 12.64 -40.00
C GLY A 319 4.24 13.36 -38.72
N GLY A 320 3.32 13.66 -37.80
CA GLY A 320 3.63 14.28 -36.51
C GLY A 320 4.57 13.39 -35.68
N GLU A 321 5.81 13.83 -35.50
CA GLU A 321 6.88 13.16 -34.78
C GLU A 321 6.69 13.29 -33.28
N GLY A 322 6.18 12.27 -32.61
CA GLY A 322 6.11 12.24 -31.14
C GLY A 322 5.69 10.88 -30.63
N SER A 323 6.50 10.28 -29.74
CA SER A 323 6.20 8.99 -29.10
C SER A 323 5.14 9.11 -27.97
N GLY A 324 4.81 10.33 -27.55
CA GLY A 324 4.00 10.56 -26.34
C GLY A 324 4.77 10.25 -25.03
N LEU A 325 6.11 10.08 -25.11
CA LEU A 325 6.95 9.82 -23.93
C LEU A 325 7.65 11.09 -23.42
N GLY A 326 7.87 12.10 -24.25
CA GLY A 326 8.67 13.28 -23.89
C GLY A 326 8.23 13.95 -22.59
N LEU A 327 6.92 14.25 -22.43
CA LEU A 327 6.40 14.89 -21.21
C LEU A 327 6.36 13.93 -20.02
N SER A 328 6.17 12.64 -20.22
CA SER A 328 6.26 11.65 -19.14
C SER A 328 7.71 11.46 -18.65
N ILE A 329 8.70 11.65 -19.53
CA ILE A 329 10.13 11.70 -19.15
C ILE A 329 10.40 12.97 -18.33
N VAL A 330 9.86 14.12 -18.75
CA VAL A 330 9.97 15.37 -17.97
C VAL A 330 9.48 15.16 -16.56
N ASP A 331 8.28 14.62 -16.37
CA ASP A 331 7.70 14.36 -15.05
C ASP A 331 8.55 13.35 -14.23
N ALA A 332 8.98 12.26 -14.84
CA ALA A 332 9.78 11.24 -14.17
C ALA A 332 11.16 11.77 -13.73
N VAL A 333 11.83 12.54 -14.58
CA VAL A 333 13.14 13.14 -14.28
C VAL A 333 12.98 14.19 -13.18
N MET A 334 11.97 15.07 -13.25
CA MET A 334 11.74 16.08 -12.21
C MET A 334 11.46 15.44 -10.85
N LYS A 335 10.62 14.41 -10.79
CA LYS A 335 10.37 13.63 -9.56
C LYS A 335 11.64 12.98 -9.00
N ALA A 336 12.49 12.44 -9.86
CA ALA A 336 13.76 11.84 -9.43
C ALA A 336 14.75 12.89 -8.87
N HIS A 337 14.62 14.16 -9.27
CA HIS A 337 15.35 15.30 -8.71
C HIS A 337 14.68 15.92 -7.47
N GLY A 338 13.56 15.35 -6.98
CA GLY A 338 12.79 15.91 -5.85
C GLY A 338 11.95 17.13 -6.21
N GLY A 339 11.89 17.47 -7.50
CA GLY A 339 11.08 18.56 -8.04
C GLY A 339 9.76 18.11 -8.64
N SER A 340 9.12 19.00 -9.38
CA SER A 340 7.87 18.73 -10.09
C SER A 340 7.78 19.49 -11.40
N VAL A 341 6.83 19.11 -12.25
CA VAL A 341 6.45 19.86 -13.45
C VAL A 341 4.98 20.22 -13.39
N SER A 342 4.64 21.42 -13.83
CA SER A 342 3.26 21.90 -13.96
C SER A 342 3.01 22.40 -15.38
N VAL A 343 1.73 22.46 -15.77
CA VAL A 343 1.28 23.06 -17.01
C VAL A 343 0.12 24.02 -16.73
N ASP A 344 0.18 25.19 -17.30
CA ASP A 344 -0.93 26.16 -17.35
C ASP A 344 -1.22 26.47 -18.80
N SER A 345 -2.46 26.25 -19.24
CA SER A 345 -2.84 26.37 -20.64
C SER A 345 -4.30 26.73 -20.80
N GLU A 346 -4.58 27.54 -21.81
CA GLU A 346 -5.92 27.88 -22.23
C GLU A 346 -6.05 27.69 -23.76
N ILE A 347 -7.14 27.07 -24.18
CA ILE A 347 -7.40 26.84 -25.61
C ILE A 347 -7.31 28.15 -26.37
N GLY A 348 -6.45 28.20 -27.37
CA GLY A 348 -6.21 29.36 -28.23
C GLY A 348 -5.22 30.39 -27.67
N LYS A 349 -4.68 30.19 -26.46
CA LYS A 349 -3.69 31.11 -25.87
C LYS A 349 -2.29 30.50 -25.74
N GLY A 350 -2.15 29.19 -25.92
CA GLY A 350 -0.90 28.48 -25.78
C GLY A 350 -0.76 27.73 -24.46
N ALA A 351 0.45 27.31 -24.13
CA ALA A 351 0.76 26.58 -22.92
C ALA A 351 2.07 27.08 -22.29
N ILE A 352 2.11 27.01 -20.95
CA ILE A 352 3.31 27.28 -20.13
C ILE A 352 3.61 26.01 -19.35
N PHE A 353 4.75 25.38 -19.63
CA PHE A 353 5.27 24.27 -18.85
C PHE A 353 6.33 24.79 -17.89
N THR A 354 6.17 24.54 -16.60
CA THR A 354 7.07 25.02 -15.56
C THR A 354 7.69 23.86 -14.81
N LEU A 355 9.01 23.82 -14.78
CA LEU A 355 9.84 22.91 -13.99
C LEU A 355 10.12 23.57 -12.63
N HIS A 356 9.85 22.88 -11.54
CA HIS A 356 10.05 23.35 -10.18
C HIS A 356 11.17 22.54 -9.53
N PHE A 357 12.28 23.18 -9.21
CA PHE A 357 13.41 22.59 -8.50
C PHE A 357 13.37 23.08 -7.05
N PRO A 358 13.39 22.19 -6.05
CA PRO A 358 13.50 22.60 -4.66
C PRO A 358 14.86 23.26 -4.40
N ILE A 359 14.90 24.22 -3.50
CA ILE A 359 16.15 24.73 -2.97
C ILE A 359 16.52 23.80 -1.81
N ASP A 360 17.67 23.14 -1.89
CA ASP A 360 18.21 22.39 -0.76
C ASP A 360 18.63 23.42 0.32
N GLU A 361 17.95 23.43 1.44
CA GLU A 361 18.42 24.10 2.65
C GLU A 361 19.72 23.42 3.09
N ASN A 362 20.84 24.11 2.96
CA ASN A 362 22.15 23.71 3.50
C ASN A 362 22.16 23.72 5.02
#